data_fe0dfd45b5cf28c5ce71f34f3c964116
#
_entry.id   fe0dfd45b5cf28c5ce71f34f3c964116
#
_cell.length_a   1.000
_cell.length_b   1.000
_cell.length_c   1.000
_cell.angle_alpha   90.00
_cell.angle_beta   90.00
_cell.angle_gamma   90.00
#
_symmetry.space_group_name_H-M   'P 1'
#
loop_
_entity.id
_entity.type
_entity.pdbx_description
1 polymer ?
#
loop_
_entity_poly.entity_id
_entity_poly.type
_entity_poly.pdbx_seq_one_letter_code
_entity_poly.pdbx_strand_id
1 'polypeptide(L)'
;MTTFEDILEEAGNFGRSQKRIFALLCLVSIPWAGAYAGIVFQGFTPEHWCRNPSVQEVREKCGWTLQDIRMYTIPQDNMSAGLIYKQCERYDIEWNITDLNCENPKLNFTSESNVLLTTCKDGWEFDYEGRSSFVTEFNLLCSDAWMVDLFQSTVNAGFLVGSIAIGYLADRFGRKISFFMSNLLNAITGILVAVSPNYIALLVFRAIYGFGIKGGWVVGYVLITELVGVEHRRIVGVLYQMFFSVGILMLPLIAYLITDWRWLQVAITAPYICFLAYYWFIPESPRWLLSQKNTRKAMAITQEIAKENKRTLSKNVENLTDDNEEVLTASVFDLVRTPKMRKHTFILMFNWFTSSVVYQGLIMRLGILGGNVYIDFLISGIVEFPAALLIIFSIERMGRRVPFALSNIISGASCLITAFIPESVSWLKTAVACVGRLGITMAFEMVVFVNTELYPTYVRNLGVSVCSTLCDIGGIGVPFLLYRLAVIWLELPLIIFGVLAFIAGGLVFLLPETRGVPLPETIEDIENPKRTKESQLVTLLPTEVTTNKEDTSV
;
A
#
# COMPACT_ATOMS: atom_id res chain seq x y z
N MET A 1 -32.51 6.53 25.84
CA MET A 1 -31.74 7.52 25.03
C MET A 1 -31.53 6.93 23.66
N THR A 2 -31.94 7.60 22.60
CA THR A 2 -31.72 7.14 21.22
C THR A 2 -30.33 7.55 20.80
N THR A 3 -29.46 6.58 20.53
CA THR A 3 -28.13 6.83 20.00
C THR A 3 -28.20 7.12 18.50
N PHE A 4 -27.17 7.75 17.94
CA PHE A 4 -27.10 7.95 16.47
C PHE A 4 -27.09 6.61 15.72
N GLU A 5 -26.58 5.54 16.33
CA GLU A 5 -26.61 4.18 15.76
C GLU A 5 -28.04 3.68 15.58
N ASP A 6 -28.92 3.90 16.57
CA ASP A 6 -30.32 3.50 16.50
C ASP A 6 -31.05 4.23 15.36
N ILE A 7 -30.72 5.51 15.16
CA ILE A 7 -31.28 6.31 14.06
C ILE A 7 -30.80 5.80 12.70
N LEU A 8 -29.53 5.44 12.61
CA LEU A 8 -28.94 4.89 11.38
C LEU A 8 -29.53 3.50 11.06
N GLU A 9 -29.87 2.72 12.11
CA GLU A 9 -30.56 1.44 11.98
C GLU A 9 -31.99 1.62 11.44
N GLU A 10 -32.74 2.59 11.97
CA GLU A 10 -34.05 2.95 11.43
C GLU A 10 -33.97 3.43 9.97
N ALA A 11 -32.96 4.23 9.62
CA ALA A 11 -32.72 4.71 8.26
C ALA A 11 -32.28 3.59 7.30
N GLY A 12 -31.82 2.45 7.84
CA GLY A 12 -31.33 1.27 7.13
C GLY A 12 -29.83 1.13 7.18
N ASN A 13 -29.33 0.11 7.89
CA ASN A 13 -27.92 -0.15 8.15
C ASN A 13 -27.02 -0.23 6.90
N PHE A 14 -27.54 -0.81 5.81
CA PHE A 14 -26.87 -0.89 4.51
C PHE A 14 -27.89 -0.93 3.36
N GLY A 15 -28.66 0.16 3.22
CA GLY A 15 -29.70 0.34 2.22
C GLY A 15 -29.16 0.72 0.84
N ARG A 16 -30.06 1.15 -0.05
CA ARG A 16 -29.72 1.54 -1.44
C ARG A 16 -28.77 2.75 -1.49
N SER A 17 -29.01 3.74 -0.63
CA SER A 17 -28.19 4.94 -0.55
C SER A 17 -26.75 4.61 -0.18
N GLN A 18 -26.55 3.85 0.90
CA GLN A 18 -25.23 3.43 1.36
C GLN A 18 -24.52 2.56 0.33
N LYS A 19 -25.22 1.63 -0.35
CA LYS A 19 -24.64 0.78 -1.41
C LYS A 19 -24.15 1.61 -2.60
N ARG A 20 -24.91 2.64 -3.00
CA ARG A 20 -24.51 3.55 -4.07
C ARG A 20 -23.25 4.32 -3.69
N ILE A 21 -23.23 4.94 -2.50
CA ILE A 21 -22.08 5.71 -2.01
C ILE A 21 -20.86 4.78 -1.87
N PHE A 22 -21.04 3.58 -1.34
CA PHE A 22 -20.01 2.57 -1.22
C PHE A 22 -19.39 2.22 -2.58
N ALA A 23 -20.21 1.94 -3.59
CA ALA A 23 -19.73 1.62 -4.94
C ALA A 23 -18.90 2.78 -5.53
N LEU A 24 -19.36 4.03 -5.37
CA LEU A 24 -18.64 5.21 -5.83
C LEU A 24 -17.28 5.36 -5.13
N LEU A 25 -17.25 5.20 -3.81
CA LEU A 25 -16.01 5.33 -3.03
C LEU A 25 -15.02 4.18 -3.31
N CYS A 26 -15.50 2.97 -3.54
CA CYS A 26 -14.66 1.83 -3.92
C CYS A 26 -13.88 2.09 -5.22
N LEU A 27 -14.48 2.78 -6.20
CA LEU A 27 -13.81 3.10 -7.45
C LEU A 27 -12.57 3.99 -7.25
N VAL A 28 -12.52 4.77 -6.18
CA VAL A 28 -11.35 5.62 -5.86
C VAL A 28 -10.12 4.79 -5.46
N SER A 29 -10.32 3.58 -4.96
CA SER A 29 -9.22 2.67 -4.59
C SER A 29 -8.50 2.08 -5.81
N ILE A 30 -9.12 2.05 -6.99
CA ILE A 30 -8.54 1.48 -8.21
C ILE A 30 -7.31 2.26 -8.69
N PRO A 31 -7.37 3.59 -8.96
CA PRO A 31 -6.20 4.34 -9.42
C PRO A 31 -5.12 4.49 -8.36
N TRP A 32 -5.45 4.33 -7.07
CA TRP A 32 -4.44 4.31 -6.02
C TRP A 32 -3.43 3.18 -6.21
N ALA A 33 -3.86 2.00 -6.65
CA ALA A 33 -2.97 0.89 -6.98
C ALA A 33 -1.93 1.29 -8.05
N GLY A 34 -2.30 2.10 -9.03
CA GLY A 34 -1.39 2.64 -10.04
C GLY A 34 -0.31 3.56 -9.45
N ALA A 35 -0.66 4.41 -8.49
CA ALA A 35 0.32 5.26 -7.79
C ALA A 35 1.28 4.45 -6.91
N TYR A 36 0.77 3.39 -6.27
CA TYR A 36 1.52 2.54 -5.35
C TYR A 36 2.48 1.59 -6.07
N ALA A 37 2.04 0.94 -7.14
CA ALA A 37 2.76 -0.12 -7.84
C ALA A 37 3.24 0.30 -9.25
N GLY A 38 2.87 1.48 -9.73
CA GLY A 38 3.15 1.94 -11.10
C GLY A 38 4.64 2.07 -11.44
N ILE A 39 5.52 2.18 -10.42
CA ILE A 39 6.97 2.23 -10.64
C ILE A 39 7.48 1.01 -11.42
N VAL A 40 6.87 -0.16 -11.25
CA VAL A 40 7.24 -1.39 -11.96
C VAL A 40 7.17 -1.22 -13.47
N PHE A 41 6.20 -0.42 -13.95
CA PHE A 41 5.99 -0.16 -15.38
C PHE A 41 6.55 1.18 -15.84
N GLN A 42 6.56 2.20 -14.98
CA GLN A 42 7.05 3.55 -15.31
C GLN A 42 8.56 3.69 -15.18
N GLY A 43 9.17 2.91 -14.27
CA GLY A 43 10.58 3.00 -13.89
C GLY A 43 11.41 1.77 -14.24
N PHE A 44 10.98 0.96 -15.21
CA PHE A 44 11.78 -0.16 -15.66
C PHE A 44 13.07 0.31 -16.34
N THR A 45 14.14 -0.45 -16.11
CA THR A 45 15.43 -0.20 -16.75
C THR A 45 15.63 -1.21 -17.86
N PRO A 46 15.56 -0.81 -19.15
CA PRO A 46 15.83 -1.73 -20.27
C PRO A 46 17.30 -2.11 -20.32
N GLU A 47 17.63 -3.11 -21.12
CA GLU A 47 19.03 -3.38 -21.45
C GLU A 47 19.65 -2.13 -22.05
N HIS A 48 20.83 -1.78 -21.55
CA HIS A 48 21.54 -0.57 -21.94
C HIS A 48 23.05 -0.79 -21.95
N TRP A 49 23.74 0.04 -22.70
CA TRP A 49 25.20 0.06 -22.79
C TRP A 49 25.69 1.47 -23.08
N CYS A 50 26.98 1.68 -22.83
CA CYS A 50 27.60 2.98 -23.10
C CYS A 50 27.56 3.32 -24.58
N ARG A 51 27.07 4.50 -24.92
CA ARG A 51 27.18 5.06 -26.26
C ARG A 51 28.64 5.35 -26.58
N ASN A 52 29.06 4.99 -27.79
CA ASN A 52 30.35 5.32 -28.31
C ASN A 52 30.23 6.06 -29.67
N PRO A 53 30.40 7.38 -29.70
CA PRO A 53 30.21 8.18 -30.92
C PRO A 53 31.12 7.73 -32.08
N SER A 54 32.37 7.33 -31.78
CA SER A 54 33.32 6.88 -32.80
C SER A 54 32.96 5.57 -33.49
N VAL A 55 32.10 4.75 -32.86
CA VAL A 55 31.64 3.47 -33.42
C VAL A 55 30.53 3.66 -34.45
N GLN A 56 29.81 4.77 -34.43
CA GLN A 56 28.73 5.01 -35.38
C GLN A 56 29.18 5.07 -36.83
N GLU A 57 30.32 5.72 -37.07
CA GLU A 57 30.93 5.77 -38.39
C GLU A 57 31.49 4.40 -38.84
N VAL A 58 32.01 3.63 -37.88
CA VAL A 58 32.52 2.27 -38.13
C VAL A 58 31.35 1.32 -38.45
N ARG A 59 30.20 1.47 -37.78
CA ARG A 59 28.99 0.72 -38.03
C ARG A 59 28.52 0.87 -39.46
N GLU A 60 28.50 2.09 -39.97
CA GLU A 60 28.05 2.36 -41.34
C GLU A 60 29.06 1.78 -42.38
N LYS A 61 30.36 1.84 -42.08
CA LYS A 61 31.40 1.31 -42.99
C LYS A 61 31.46 -0.22 -42.97
N CYS A 62 31.38 -0.85 -41.81
CA CYS A 62 31.54 -2.30 -41.66
C CYS A 62 30.23 -3.08 -41.68
N GLY A 63 29.05 -2.42 -41.63
CA GLY A 63 27.76 -3.08 -41.58
C GLY A 63 27.50 -3.84 -40.26
N TRP A 64 28.07 -3.40 -39.16
CA TRP A 64 27.94 -4.08 -37.88
C TRP A 64 26.51 -4.06 -37.34
N THR A 65 26.10 -5.20 -36.81
CA THR A 65 24.86 -5.32 -36.06
C THR A 65 25.01 -4.75 -34.65
N LEU A 66 23.93 -4.54 -33.94
CA LEU A 66 23.98 -4.14 -32.52
C LEU A 66 24.71 -5.16 -31.63
N GLN A 67 24.64 -6.43 -31.98
CA GLN A 67 25.36 -7.49 -31.26
C GLN A 67 26.85 -7.39 -31.47
N ASP A 68 27.29 -7.07 -32.69
CA ASP A 68 28.71 -6.88 -33.01
C ASP A 68 29.30 -5.69 -32.25
N ILE A 69 28.55 -4.59 -32.19
CA ILE A 69 28.94 -3.40 -31.41
C ILE A 69 29.12 -3.76 -29.96
N ARG A 70 28.13 -4.44 -29.34
CA ARG A 70 28.24 -4.90 -27.94
C ARG A 70 29.48 -5.77 -27.72
N MET A 71 29.70 -6.73 -28.60
CA MET A 71 30.81 -7.67 -28.47
C MET A 71 32.19 -7.00 -28.56
N TYR A 72 32.34 -5.94 -29.36
CA TYR A 72 33.62 -5.28 -29.57
C TYR A 72 33.90 -4.09 -28.64
N THR A 73 32.83 -3.39 -28.18
CA THR A 73 33.00 -2.14 -27.43
C THR A 73 32.79 -2.28 -25.93
N ILE A 74 32.15 -3.37 -25.48
CA ILE A 74 31.76 -3.53 -24.08
C ILE A 74 32.50 -4.72 -23.47
N PRO A 75 33.06 -4.56 -22.26
CA PRO A 75 33.71 -5.65 -21.54
C PRO A 75 32.70 -6.72 -21.16
N GLN A 76 33.12 -7.98 -21.29
CA GLN A 76 32.34 -9.15 -20.95
C GLN A 76 32.83 -9.74 -19.64
N ASP A 77 31.91 -10.05 -18.72
CA ASP A 77 32.21 -10.82 -17.53
C ASP A 77 31.78 -12.27 -17.74
N ASN A 78 32.71 -13.20 -17.56
CA ASN A 78 32.42 -14.63 -17.58
C ASN A 78 31.82 -15.05 -16.26
N MET A 79 30.48 -15.05 -16.16
CA MET A 79 29.80 -15.69 -15.05
C MET A 79 29.38 -17.12 -15.42
N SER A 80 29.22 -17.97 -14.42
CA SER A 80 28.83 -19.38 -14.55
C SER A 80 27.50 -19.65 -15.28
N ALA A 81 26.73 -18.60 -15.57
CA ALA A 81 25.43 -18.63 -16.26
C ALA A 81 25.44 -18.10 -17.70
N GLY A 82 26.60 -17.63 -18.23
CA GLY A 82 26.71 -17.11 -19.59
C GLY A 82 27.52 -15.80 -19.68
N LEU A 83 27.68 -15.32 -20.91
CA LEU A 83 28.35 -14.04 -21.20
C LEU A 83 27.43 -12.88 -20.81
N ILE A 84 27.83 -12.10 -19.81
CA ILE A 84 27.12 -10.89 -19.39
C ILE A 84 27.96 -9.68 -19.74
N TYR A 85 27.37 -8.72 -20.46
CA TYR A 85 28.01 -7.46 -20.80
C TYR A 85 27.94 -6.47 -19.64
N LYS A 86 29.06 -5.76 -19.35
CA LYS A 86 29.08 -4.68 -18.37
C LYS A 86 28.25 -3.50 -18.88
N GLN A 87 27.29 -3.07 -18.10
CA GLN A 87 26.36 -2.02 -18.52
C GLN A 87 26.87 -0.60 -18.27
N CYS A 88 27.87 -0.44 -17.37
CA CYS A 88 28.34 0.86 -16.87
C CYS A 88 29.76 1.22 -17.33
N GLU A 89 30.42 0.37 -18.06
CA GLU A 89 31.79 0.53 -18.50
C GLU A 89 31.91 0.16 -19.98
N ARG A 90 32.77 0.85 -20.67
CA ARG A 90 33.16 0.52 -22.05
C ARG A 90 34.66 0.50 -22.18
N TYR A 91 35.17 -0.12 -23.25
CA TYR A 91 36.57 0.01 -23.61
C TYR A 91 36.85 1.44 -24.08
N ASP A 92 37.95 2.05 -23.58
CA ASP A 92 38.41 3.38 -23.98
C ASP A 92 39.28 3.25 -25.24
N ILE A 93 38.61 3.05 -26.37
CA ILE A 93 39.21 2.81 -27.67
C ILE A 93 38.75 3.90 -28.63
N GLU A 94 39.71 4.62 -29.24
CA GLU A 94 39.42 5.48 -30.39
C GLU A 94 39.43 4.63 -31.68
N TRP A 95 38.25 4.48 -32.23
CA TRP A 95 38.04 3.70 -33.45
C TRP A 95 38.45 4.52 -34.66
N ASN A 96 39.65 4.24 -35.20
CA ASN A 96 40.16 4.97 -36.37
C ASN A 96 39.77 4.22 -37.66
N ILE A 97 38.99 4.90 -38.52
CA ILE A 97 38.36 4.31 -39.72
C ILE A 97 39.38 3.86 -40.76
N THR A 98 40.57 4.48 -40.78
CA THR A 98 41.59 4.23 -41.82
C THR A 98 42.29 2.88 -41.70
N ASP A 99 42.45 2.34 -40.48
CA ASP A 99 43.24 1.12 -40.21
C ASP A 99 42.37 -0.06 -39.73
N LEU A 100 41.05 0.04 -39.84
CA LEU A 100 40.14 -0.93 -39.24
C LEU A 100 39.86 -2.14 -40.16
N ASN A 101 40.17 -3.34 -39.66
CA ASN A 101 39.74 -4.59 -40.27
C ASN A 101 38.36 -4.97 -39.76
N CYS A 102 37.31 -4.92 -40.60
CA CYS A 102 35.94 -5.18 -40.23
C CYS A 102 35.66 -6.62 -39.78
N GLU A 103 36.49 -7.60 -40.23
CA GLU A 103 36.28 -9.02 -39.87
C GLU A 103 36.85 -9.37 -38.49
N ASN A 104 37.94 -8.71 -38.06
CA ASN A 104 38.59 -8.95 -36.78
C ASN A 104 39.12 -7.66 -36.14
N PRO A 105 38.23 -6.79 -35.66
CA PRO A 105 38.65 -5.50 -35.10
C PRO A 105 39.49 -5.63 -33.83
N LYS A 106 39.42 -6.77 -33.11
CA LYS A 106 40.24 -7.08 -31.92
C LYS A 106 41.72 -7.39 -32.22
N LEU A 107 42.07 -7.72 -33.45
CA LEU A 107 43.47 -8.04 -33.81
C LEU A 107 44.40 -6.83 -33.72
N ASN A 108 43.86 -5.59 -33.77
CA ASN A 108 44.66 -4.37 -33.59
C ASN A 108 44.95 -4.04 -32.13
N PHE A 109 44.32 -4.76 -31.19
CA PHE A 109 44.56 -4.56 -29.76
C PHE A 109 45.35 -5.75 -29.20
N THR A 110 46.64 -5.67 -29.25
CA THR A 110 47.57 -6.64 -28.68
C THR A 110 47.42 -6.68 -27.16
N SER A 111 46.75 -7.73 -26.65
CA SER A 111 46.59 -8.07 -25.23
C SER A 111 45.35 -7.48 -24.54
N GLU A 112 44.38 -8.32 -24.29
CA GLU A 112 43.12 -8.02 -23.53
C GLU A 112 43.36 -7.48 -22.11
N SER A 113 44.61 -7.60 -21.59
CA SER A 113 44.96 -7.21 -20.22
C SER A 113 45.28 -5.72 -20.02
N ASN A 114 45.36 -4.92 -21.09
CA ASN A 114 45.78 -3.52 -21.01
C ASN A 114 44.84 -2.48 -21.62
N VAL A 115 43.61 -2.88 -21.97
CA VAL A 115 42.66 -1.90 -22.49
C VAL A 115 42.04 -1.16 -21.32
N LEU A 116 42.21 0.16 -21.30
CA LEU A 116 41.65 1.02 -20.26
C LEU A 116 40.10 1.01 -20.36
N LEU A 117 39.43 0.86 -19.21
CA LEU A 117 37.98 0.96 -19.12
C LEU A 117 37.58 2.39 -18.77
N THR A 118 36.56 2.91 -19.43
CA THR A 118 35.99 4.23 -19.14
C THR A 118 34.51 4.10 -18.84
N THR A 119 33.99 5.03 -18.06
CA THR A 119 32.54 5.13 -17.77
C THR A 119 31.80 5.71 -18.98
N CYS A 120 30.48 5.57 -19.01
CA CYS A 120 29.60 6.05 -20.09
C CYS A 120 29.49 7.59 -20.08
N LYS A 121 30.51 8.30 -20.54
CA LYS A 121 30.55 9.79 -20.57
C LYS A 121 29.70 10.39 -21.68
N ASP A 122 29.50 9.65 -22.78
CA ASP A 122 28.82 10.14 -24.00
C ASP A 122 27.34 9.75 -24.03
N GLY A 123 26.79 9.29 -22.89
CA GLY A 123 25.41 8.85 -22.75
C GLY A 123 25.22 7.34 -22.96
N TRP A 124 23.99 6.95 -23.21
CA TRP A 124 23.55 5.57 -23.20
C TRP A 124 22.85 5.22 -24.51
N GLU A 125 22.95 3.98 -24.93
CA GLU A 125 22.11 3.35 -25.91
C GLU A 125 21.25 2.29 -25.23
N PHE A 126 19.98 2.21 -25.63
CA PHE A 126 18.99 1.33 -25.03
C PHE A 126 18.43 0.36 -26.05
N ASP A 127 18.17 -0.85 -25.60
CA ASP A 127 17.32 -1.77 -26.35
C ASP A 127 15.85 -1.44 -26.02
N TYR A 128 15.26 -0.58 -26.85
CA TYR A 128 13.87 -0.19 -26.68
C TYR A 128 12.97 -1.34 -27.17
N GLU A 129 12.45 -2.12 -26.25
CA GLU A 129 11.37 -3.07 -26.54
C GLU A 129 10.02 -2.37 -26.82
N GLY A 130 10.03 -1.17 -27.39
CA GLY A 130 8.86 -0.37 -27.67
C GLY A 130 8.23 0.31 -26.45
N ARG A 131 8.93 0.35 -25.30
CA ARG A 131 8.47 0.97 -24.06
C ARG A 131 9.38 2.12 -23.64
N SER A 132 8.81 3.24 -23.19
CA SER A 132 9.56 4.33 -22.58
C SER A 132 9.44 4.32 -21.05
N SER A 133 10.49 4.74 -20.35
CA SER A 133 10.49 4.90 -18.90
C SER A 133 11.11 6.24 -18.51
N PHE A 134 10.81 6.74 -17.30
CA PHE A 134 11.49 7.93 -16.80
C PHE A 134 12.99 7.70 -16.55
N VAL A 135 13.41 6.43 -16.38
CA VAL A 135 14.82 6.06 -16.24
C VAL A 135 15.59 6.35 -17.52
N THR A 136 15.03 5.96 -18.67
CA THR A 136 15.65 6.21 -19.99
C THR A 136 15.60 7.68 -20.38
N GLU A 137 14.54 8.39 -20.01
CA GLU A 137 14.35 9.80 -20.35
C GLU A 137 15.31 10.73 -19.57
N PHE A 138 15.51 10.45 -18.27
CA PHE A 138 16.39 11.25 -17.42
C PHE A 138 17.78 10.63 -17.23
N ASN A 139 18.11 9.54 -17.93
CA ASN A 139 19.41 8.84 -17.87
C ASN A 139 19.81 8.43 -16.45
N LEU A 140 18.88 7.87 -15.68
CA LEU A 140 19.08 7.50 -14.27
C LEU A 140 19.71 6.10 -14.14
N LEU A 141 20.97 5.97 -14.57
CA LEU A 141 21.66 4.69 -14.67
C LEU A 141 22.98 4.70 -13.89
N CYS A 142 23.50 3.54 -13.59
CA CYS A 142 24.81 3.32 -12.96
C CYS A 142 25.02 4.12 -11.67
N SER A 143 25.78 5.20 -11.68
CA SER A 143 26.01 6.08 -10.52
C SER A 143 24.71 6.71 -10.01
N ASP A 144 23.78 7.00 -10.90
CA ASP A 144 22.54 7.73 -10.62
C ASP A 144 21.33 6.81 -10.45
N ALA A 145 21.53 5.49 -10.54
CA ALA A 145 20.46 4.50 -10.41
C ALA A 145 19.71 4.58 -9.05
N TRP A 146 20.34 5.11 -7.98
CA TRP A 146 19.70 5.36 -6.70
C TRP A 146 18.58 6.40 -6.77
N MET A 147 18.58 7.25 -7.78
CA MET A 147 17.51 8.22 -8.01
C MET A 147 16.20 7.53 -8.39
N VAL A 148 16.25 6.37 -9.04
CA VAL A 148 15.04 5.57 -9.31
C VAL A 148 14.37 5.13 -8.00
N ASP A 149 15.16 4.83 -6.98
CA ASP A 149 14.66 4.44 -5.65
C ASP A 149 13.94 5.63 -4.99
N LEU A 150 14.47 6.85 -5.16
CA LEU A 150 13.85 8.09 -4.66
C LEU A 150 12.46 8.33 -5.24
N PHE A 151 12.21 7.97 -6.49
CA PHE A 151 10.90 8.17 -7.12
C PHE A 151 9.78 7.49 -6.33
N GLN A 152 10.00 6.25 -5.87
CA GLN A 152 9.02 5.53 -5.06
C GLN A 152 9.03 5.98 -3.59
N SER A 153 10.22 6.23 -3.03
CA SER A 153 10.35 6.73 -1.66
C SER A 153 9.66 8.07 -1.47
N THR A 154 9.70 8.93 -2.49
CA THR A 154 9.08 10.26 -2.46
C THR A 154 7.55 10.17 -2.41
N VAL A 155 6.92 9.25 -3.15
CA VAL A 155 5.47 9.06 -3.05
C VAL A 155 5.07 8.50 -1.69
N ASN A 156 5.86 7.58 -1.12
CA ASN A 156 5.61 7.04 0.22
C ASN A 156 5.81 8.12 1.32
N ALA A 157 6.77 9.02 1.16
CA ALA A 157 6.91 10.19 2.04
C ALA A 157 5.67 11.11 1.94
N GLY A 158 5.14 11.29 0.73
CA GLY A 158 3.86 11.96 0.51
C GLY A 158 2.70 11.25 1.24
N PHE A 159 2.65 9.93 1.20
CA PHE A 159 1.64 9.13 1.93
C PHE A 159 1.70 9.40 3.43
N LEU A 160 2.90 9.37 4.02
CA LEU A 160 3.10 9.61 5.45
C LEU A 160 2.56 10.97 5.88
N VAL A 161 2.95 12.04 5.19
CA VAL A 161 2.52 13.40 5.53
C VAL A 161 1.04 13.60 5.20
N GLY A 162 0.56 13.04 4.07
CA GLY A 162 -0.81 13.18 3.60
C GLY A 162 -1.83 12.50 4.52
N SER A 163 -1.53 11.31 5.04
CA SER A 163 -2.43 10.61 5.96
C SER A 163 -2.69 11.40 7.24
N ILE A 164 -1.65 12.04 7.78
CA ILE A 164 -1.76 12.86 9.01
C ILE A 164 -2.45 14.20 8.71
N ALA A 165 -1.95 14.94 7.72
CA ALA A 165 -2.41 16.30 7.45
C ALA A 165 -3.85 16.33 6.93
N ILE A 166 -4.20 15.48 5.96
CA ILE A 166 -5.56 15.43 5.39
C ILE A 166 -6.53 14.82 6.39
N GLY A 167 -6.09 13.86 7.23
CA GLY A 167 -6.88 13.37 8.35
C GLY A 167 -7.29 14.49 9.29
N TYR A 168 -6.34 15.32 9.72
CA TYR A 168 -6.62 16.50 10.55
C TYR A 168 -7.55 17.51 9.85
N LEU A 169 -7.33 17.79 8.57
CA LEU A 169 -8.20 18.67 7.80
C LEU A 169 -9.63 18.11 7.69
N ALA A 170 -9.78 16.79 7.53
CA ALA A 170 -11.07 16.12 7.46
C ALA A 170 -11.84 16.20 8.79
N ASP A 171 -11.15 16.18 9.92
CA ASP A 171 -11.77 16.37 11.23
C ASP A 171 -12.22 17.81 11.44
N ARG A 172 -11.49 18.79 10.91
CA ARG A 172 -11.77 20.21 11.09
C ARG A 172 -12.79 20.78 10.09
N PHE A 173 -12.67 20.43 8.81
CA PHE A 173 -13.46 21.04 7.72
C PHE A 173 -14.55 20.11 7.16
N GLY A 174 -14.56 18.85 7.55
CA GLY A 174 -15.50 17.84 7.08
C GLY A 174 -14.90 16.84 6.12
N ARG A 175 -15.55 15.66 6.08
CA ARG A 175 -15.04 14.53 5.27
C ARG A 175 -15.21 14.79 3.78
N LYS A 176 -16.37 15.28 3.37
CA LYS A 176 -16.71 15.56 1.98
C LYS A 176 -15.76 16.58 1.33
N ILE A 177 -15.52 17.70 2.02
CA ILE A 177 -14.68 18.79 1.50
C ILE A 177 -13.22 18.29 1.39
N SER A 178 -12.71 17.64 2.42
CA SER A 178 -11.33 17.12 2.43
C SER A 178 -11.12 16.04 1.37
N PHE A 179 -12.10 15.17 1.15
CA PHE A 179 -12.10 14.19 0.06
C PHE A 179 -12.05 14.86 -1.32
N PHE A 180 -12.90 15.87 -1.52
CA PHE A 180 -12.93 16.61 -2.79
C PHE A 180 -11.60 17.32 -3.06
N MET A 181 -11.06 18.03 -2.07
CA MET A 181 -9.78 18.74 -2.19
C MET A 181 -8.62 17.77 -2.48
N SER A 182 -8.62 16.60 -1.86
CA SER A 182 -7.63 15.55 -2.14
C SER A 182 -7.71 15.05 -3.58
N ASN A 183 -8.91 14.79 -4.10
CA ASN A 183 -9.08 14.34 -5.48
C ASN A 183 -8.73 15.43 -6.50
N LEU A 184 -9.03 16.70 -6.20
CA LEU A 184 -8.61 17.84 -7.02
C LEU A 184 -7.07 17.94 -7.07
N LEU A 185 -6.43 17.83 -5.90
CA LEU A 185 -4.97 17.84 -5.80
C LEU A 185 -4.37 16.69 -6.60
N ASN A 186 -4.95 15.47 -6.51
CA ASN A 186 -4.50 14.30 -7.26
C ASN A 186 -4.63 14.48 -8.77
N ALA A 187 -5.75 15.04 -9.23
CA ALA A 187 -5.96 15.30 -10.65
C ALA A 187 -4.91 16.29 -11.20
N ILE A 188 -4.66 17.38 -10.48
CA ILE A 188 -3.69 18.40 -10.89
C ILE A 188 -2.25 17.83 -10.82
N THR A 189 -1.85 17.29 -9.69
CA THR A 189 -0.46 16.86 -9.47
C THR A 189 -0.11 15.62 -10.27
N GLY A 190 -1.06 14.70 -10.51
CA GLY A 190 -0.84 13.54 -11.36
C GLY A 190 -0.57 13.92 -12.82
N ILE A 191 -1.23 14.97 -13.35
CA ILE A 191 -0.92 15.53 -14.68
C ILE A 191 0.43 16.23 -14.65
N LEU A 192 0.76 17.00 -13.58
CA LEU A 192 2.06 17.66 -13.44
C LEU A 192 3.21 16.64 -13.39
N VAL A 193 3.01 15.46 -12.80
CA VAL A 193 3.97 14.36 -12.87
C VAL A 193 4.20 13.93 -14.32
N ALA A 194 3.13 13.77 -15.11
CA ALA A 194 3.22 13.34 -16.51
C ALA A 194 3.94 14.36 -17.41
N VAL A 195 3.81 15.67 -17.14
CA VAL A 195 4.43 16.74 -17.95
C VAL A 195 5.68 17.32 -17.34
N SER A 196 6.26 16.68 -16.32
CA SER A 196 7.45 17.18 -15.62
C SER A 196 8.63 17.37 -16.59
N PRO A 197 9.28 18.56 -16.57
CA PRO A 197 10.36 18.87 -17.50
C PRO A 197 11.71 18.32 -17.07
N ASN A 198 11.91 18.06 -15.78
CA ASN A 198 13.13 17.56 -15.21
C ASN A 198 12.87 16.64 -14.01
N TYR A 199 13.88 15.89 -13.61
CA TYR A 199 13.79 14.90 -12.55
C TYR A 199 13.42 15.51 -11.17
N ILE A 200 13.91 16.71 -10.83
CA ILE A 200 13.61 17.36 -9.55
C ILE A 200 12.13 17.74 -9.49
N ALA A 201 11.59 18.33 -10.57
CA ALA A 201 10.17 18.64 -10.67
C ALA A 201 9.31 17.36 -10.57
N LEU A 202 9.76 16.27 -11.21
CA LEU A 202 9.12 14.96 -11.12
C LEU A 202 8.99 14.50 -9.66
N LEU A 203 10.06 14.57 -8.88
CA LEU A 203 10.04 14.17 -7.46
C LEU A 203 9.11 15.04 -6.62
N VAL A 204 9.16 16.37 -6.79
CA VAL A 204 8.30 17.30 -6.04
C VAL A 204 6.83 17.03 -6.34
N PHE A 205 6.46 16.92 -7.62
CA PHE A 205 5.08 16.63 -8.01
C PHE A 205 4.65 15.25 -7.53
N ARG A 206 5.54 14.27 -7.53
CA ARG A 206 5.30 12.92 -7.01
C ARG A 206 5.02 12.90 -5.51
N ALA A 207 5.77 13.70 -4.72
CA ALA A 207 5.52 13.86 -3.28
C ALA A 207 4.13 14.44 -3.00
N ILE A 208 3.76 15.51 -3.71
CA ILE A 208 2.45 16.15 -3.56
C ILE A 208 1.33 15.22 -4.04
N TYR A 209 1.56 14.46 -5.10
CA TYR A 209 0.63 13.44 -5.60
C TYR A 209 0.38 12.37 -4.54
N GLY A 210 1.44 11.84 -3.92
CA GLY A 210 1.33 10.89 -2.81
C GLY A 210 0.56 11.46 -1.62
N PHE A 211 0.83 12.70 -1.24
CA PHE A 211 0.12 13.40 -0.18
C PHE A 211 -1.40 13.41 -0.40
N GLY A 212 -1.85 13.76 -1.59
CA GLY A 212 -3.27 13.80 -1.94
C GLY A 212 -3.91 12.41 -1.99
N ILE A 213 -3.25 11.43 -2.60
CA ILE A 213 -3.80 10.08 -2.81
C ILE A 213 -4.09 9.38 -1.50
N LYS A 214 -3.10 9.27 -0.62
CA LYS A 214 -3.26 8.57 0.66
C LYS A 214 -4.29 9.25 1.54
N GLY A 215 -4.25 10.59 1.61
CA GLY A 215 -5.21 11.36 2.37
C GLY A 215 -6.64 11.18 1.86
N GLY A 216 -6.84 11.26 0.54
CA GLY A 216 -8.15 11.05 -0.08
C GLY A 216 -8.69 9.64 0.14
N TRP A 217 -7.83 8.62 0.07
CA TRP A 217 -8.22 7.23 0.33
C TRP A 217 -8.65 7.02 1.78
N VAL A 218 -7.88 7.54 2.74
CA VAL A 218 -8.22 7.44 4.18
C VAL A 218 -9.54 8.14 4.48
N VAL A 219 -9.75 9.35 3.96
CA VAL A 219 -11.00 10.10 4.18
C VAL A 219 -12.20 9.38 3.54
N GLY A 220 -12.04 8.80 2.34
CA GLY A 220 -13.07 7.99 1.69
C GLY A 220 -13.44 6.77 2.51
N TYR A 221 -12.46 6.06 3.09
CA TYR A 221 -12.67 4.94 3.99
C TYR A 221 -13.44 5.36 5.26
N VAL A 222 -13.03 6.45 5.89
CA VAL A 222 -13.71 6.98 7.08
C VAL A 222 -15.15 7.37 6.76
N LEU A 223 -15.36 8.09 5.65
CA LEU A 223 -16.68 8.53 5.23
C LEU A 223 -17.66 7.35 5.06
N ILE A 224 -17.24 6.29 4.37
CA ILE A 224 -18.12 5.14 4.18
C ILE A 224 -18.38 4.38 5.48
N THR A 225 -17.40 4.26 6.36
CA THR A 225 -17.58 3.58 7.66
C THR A 225 -18.46 4.39 8.63
N GLU A 226 -18.52 5.71 8.50
CA GLU A 226 -19.41 6.58 9.26
C GLU A 226 -20.85 6.57 8.74
N LEU A 227 -21.08 6.23 7.46
CA LEU A 227 -22.39 6.17 6.82
C LEU A 227 -23.07 4.79 6.96
N VAL A 228 -22.33 3.76 7.36
CA VAL A 228 -22.80 2.38 7.45
C VAL A 228 -22.95 1.95 8.91
N GLY A 229 -24.01 1.17 9.21
CA GLY A 229 -24.24 0.63 10.54
C GLY A 229 -23.14 -0.32 11.02
N VAL A 230 -23.00 -0.46 12.35
CA VAL A 230 -21.89 -1.19 13.00
C VAL A 230 -21.71 -2.62 12.47
N GLU A 231 -22.81 -3.31 12.22
CA GLU A 231 -22.80 -4.71 11.75
C GLU A 231 -22.11 -4.88 10.39
N HIS A 232 -22.25 -3.90 9.50
CA HIS A 232 -21.75 -3.96 8.12
C HIS A 232 -20.39 -3.30 7.93
N ARG A 233 -19.91 -2.50 8.90
CA ARG A 233 -18.63 -1.75 8.78
C ARG A 233 -17.46 -2.64 8.44
N ARG A 234 -17.38 -3.81 9.07
CA ARG A 234 -16.29 -4.77 8.85
C ARG A 234 -16.27 -5.26 7.40
N ILE A 235 -17.41 -5.70 6.89
CA ILE A 235 -17.53 -6.22 5.52
C ILE A 235 -17.24 -5.11 4.51
N VAL A 236 -17.81 -3.92 4.74
CA VAL A 236 -17.59 -2.74 3.89
C VAL A 236 -16.11 -2.34 3.86
N GLY A 237 -15.43 -2.39 5.01
CA GLY A 237 -14.00 -2.08 5.10
C GLY A 237 -13.13 -3.05 4.29
N VAL A 238 -13.37 -4.37 4.40
CA VAL A 238 -12.65 -5.39 3.61
C VAL A 238 -12.91 -5.22 2.11
N LEU A 239 -14.18 -5.05 1.74
CA LEU A 239 -14.55 -4.88 0.34
C LEU A 239 -13.94 -3.59 -0.26
N TYR A 240 -13.86 -2.49 0.51
CA TYR A 240 -13.21 -1.26 0.07
C TYR A 240 -11.73 -1.49 -0.26
N GLN A 241 -11.03 -2.28 0.56
CA GLN A 241 -9.64 -2.65 0.32
C GLN A 241 -9.49 -3.60 -0.88
N MET A 242 -10.43 -4.54 -1.09
CA MET A 242 -10.41 -5.42 -2.27
C MET A 242 -10.44 -4.66 -3.60
N PHE A 243 -11.03 -3.48 -3.67
CA PHE A 243 -11.00 -2.66 -4.89
C PHE A 243 -9.60 -2.14 -5.23
N PHE A 244 -8.71 -2.04 -4.25
CA PHE A 244 -7.29 -1.82 -4.52
C PHE A 244 -6.68 -2.99 -5.29
N SER A 245 -7.00 -4.24 -4.94
CA SER A 245 -6.55 -5.43 -5.67
C SER A 245 -7.09 -5.48 -7.11
N VAL A 246 -8.32 -4.97 -7.33
CA VAL A 246 -8.83 -4.77 -8.71
C VAL A 246 -7.94 -3.80 -9.47
N GLY A 247 -7.49 -2.72 -8.83
CA GLY A 247 -6.54 -1.77 -9.42
C GLY A 247 -5.19 -2.42 -9.75
N ILE A 248 -4.68 -3.30 -8.89
CA ILE A 248 -3.47 -4.09 -9.15
C ILE A 248 -3.63 -4.98 -10.39
N LEU A 249 -4.81 -5.57 -10.62
CA LEU A 249 -5.08 -6.36 -11.84
C LEU A 249 -5.24 -5.50 -13.10
N MET A 250 -5.82 -4.31 -12.97
CA MET A 250 -6.00 -3.41 -14.10
C MET A 250 -4.70 -2.76 -14.57
N LEU A 251 -3.76 -2.53 -13.65
CA LEU A 251 -2.52 -1.83 -13.93
C LEU A 251 -1.68 -2.49 -15.04
N PRO A 252 -1.38 -3.80 -15.03
CA PRO A 252 -0.61 -4.43 -16.11
C PRO A 252 -1.34 -4.40 -17.46
N LEU A 253 -2.67 -4.47 -17.46
CA LEU A 253 -3.46 -4.37 -18.69
C LEU A 253 -3.36 -2.96 -19.29
N ILE A 254 -3.46 -1.91 -18.47
CA ILE A 254 -3.30 -0.52 -18.91
C ILE A 254 -1.86 -0.29 -19.39
N ALA A 255 -0.87 -0.79 -18.65
CA ALA A 255 0.54 -0.67 -19.00
C ALA A 255 0.93 -1.44 -20.28
N TYR A 256 0.24 -2.54 -20.59
CA TYR A 256 0.41 -3.27 -21.85
C TYR A 256 -0.11 -2.47 -23.05
N LEU A 257 -1.23 -1.77 -22.88
CA LEU A 257 -1.83 -0.94 -23.93
C LEU A 257 -1.11 0.41 -24.12
N ILE A 258 -0.58 0.96 -23.00
CA ILE A 258 0.08 2.27 -22.98
C ILE A 258 1.53 2.06 -22.59
N THR A 259 2.41 2.02 -23.58
CA THR A 259 3.83 1.71 -23.40
C THR A 259 4.69 2.91 -23.00
N ASP A 260 4.15 4.12 -23.09
CA ASP A 260 4.81 5.36 -22.68
C ASP A 260 4.46 5.70 -21.23
N TRP A 261 5.49 5.94 -20.39
CA TRP A 261 5.30 6.17 -18.96
C TRP A 261 4.50 7.45 -18.63
N ARG A 262 4.61 8.49 -19.48
CA ARG A 262 3.87 9.76 -19.30
C ARG A 262 2.38 9.56 -19.54
N TRP A 263 2.03 8.89 -20.66
CA TRP A 263 0.64 8.55 -20.95
C TRP A 263 0.07 7.53 -19.97
N LEU A 264 0.90 6.60 -19.48
CA LEU A 264 0.49 5.68 -18.41
C LEU A 264 0.15 6.46 -17.13
N GLN A 265 0.95 7.47 -16.77
CA GLN A 265 0.66 8.33 -15.63
C GLN A 265 -0.65 9.10 -15.83
N VAL A 266 -0.91 9.63 -17.03
CA VAL A 266 -2.18 10.30 -17.37
C VAL A 266 -3.35 9.33 -17.22
N ALA A 267 -3.23 8.11 -17.75
CA ALA A 267 -4.29 7.10 -17.66
C ALA A 267 -4.62 6.70 -16.21
N ILE A 268 -3.61 6.57 -15.34
CA ILE A 268 -3.79 6.32 -13.90
C ILE A 268 -4.46 7.52 -13.22
N THR A 269 -4.17 8.75 -13.66
CA THR A 269 -4.67 9.98 -13.02
C THR A 269 -6.06 10.37 -13.52
N ALA A 270 -6.42 10.04 -14.76
CA ALA A 270 -7.68 10.45 -15.38
C ALA A 270 -8.94 10.16 -14.55
N PRO A 271 -9.06 9.01 -13.85
CA PRO A 271 -10.23 8.75 -13.00
C PRO A 271 -10.45 9.79 -11.91
N TYR A 272 -9.40 10.42 -11.37
CA TYR A 272 -9.53 11.46 -10.33
C TYR A 272 -10.29 12.68 -10.83
N ILE A 273 -10.22 12.99 -12.13
CA ILE A 273 -11.01 14.08 -12.74
C ILE A 273 -12.50 13.73 -12.66
N CYS A 274 -12.86 12.47 -12.96
CA CYS A 274 -14.24 12.00 -12.86
C CYS A 274 -14.73 12.01 -11.41
N PHE A 275 -13.87 11.71 -10.44
CA PHE A 275 -14.22 11.70 -9.02
C PHE A 275 -14.51 13.11 -8.45
N LEU A 276 -14.13 14.18 -9.14
CA LEU A 276 -14.55 15.52 -8.77
C LEU A 276 -16.08 15.68 -8.84
N ALA A 277 -16.75 14.95 -9.74
CA ALA A 277 -18.21 14.92 -9.81
C ALA A 277 -18.87 14.33 -8.54
N TYR A 278 -18.13 13.57 -7.72
CA TYR A 278 -18.65 13.00 -6.47
C TYR A 278 -19.06 14.05 -5.45
N TYR A 279 -18.60 15.29 -5.59
CA TYR A 279 -19.05 16.41 -4.77
C TYR A 279 -20.57 16.54 -4.74
N TRP A 280 -21.26 16.25 -5.85
CA TRP A 280 -22.72 16.34 -5.94
C TRP A 280 -23.46 15.07 -5.49
N PHE A 281 -22.79 13.92 -5.50
CA PHE A 281 -23.40 12.61 -5.25
C PHE A 281 -23.17 12.07 -3.83
N ILE A 282 -22.09 12.50 -3.17
CA ILE A 282 -21.72 12.02 -1.84
C ILE A 282 -22.11 13.06 -0.80
N PRO A 283 -22.92 12.68 0.22
CA PRO A 283 -23.27 13.57 1.33
C PRO A 283 -22.10 13.72 2.30
N GLU A 284 -22.18 14.72 3.19
CA GLU A 284 -21.29 14.83 4.35
C GLU A 284 -21.61 13.75 5.38
N SER A 285 -20.64 13.43 6.24
CA SER A 285 -20.85 12.49 7.35
C SER A 285 -21.81 13.06 8.40
N PRO A 286 -22.95 12.42 8.68
CA PRO A 286 -23.84 12.85 9.75
C PRO A 286 -23.18 12.76 11.13
N ARG A 287 -22.28 11.77 11.35
CA ARG A 287 -21.53 11.64 12.61
C ARG A 287 -20.62 12.83 12.85
N TRP A 288 -19.89 13.26 11.82
CA TRP A 288 -19.07 14.45 11.92
C TRP A 288 -19.89 15.70 12.18
N LEU A 289 -21.04 15.85 11.52
CA LEU A 289 -21.95 16.97 11.76
C LEU A 289 -22.46 17.02 13.20
N LEU A 290 -22.77 15.86 13.79
CA LEU A 290 -23.14 15.77 15.20
C LEU A 290 -22.00 16.17 16.12
N SER A 291 -20.77 15.71 15.87
CA SER A 291 -19.60 16.13 16.64
C SER A 291 -19.32 17.63 16.55
N GLN A 292 -19.76 18.28 15.46
CA GLN A 292 -19.72 19.74 15.29
C GLN A 292 -20.96 20.47 15.82
N LYS A 293 -21.83 19.77 16.59
CA LYS A 293 -23.09 20.29 17.14
C LYS A 293 -24.08 20.81 16.08
N ASN A 294 -23.98 20.30 14.85
CA ASN A 294 -24.87 20.68 13.74
C ASN A 294 -25.96 19.62 13.51
N THR A 295 -26.75 19.37 14.55
CA THR A 295 -27.79 18.33 14.58
C THR A 295 -28.80 18.48 13.44
N ARG A 296 -29.16 19.73 13.10
CA ARG A 296 -30.13 20.01 12.03
C ARG A 296 -29.70 19.49 10.67
N LYS A 297 -28.43 19.72 10.28
CA LYS A 297 -27.90 19.21 9.01
C LYS A 297 -27.68 17.70 9.04
N ALA A 298 -27.23 17.15 10.16
CA ALA A 298 -27.06 15.71 10.32
C ALA A 298 -28.38 14.97 10.12
N MET A 299 -29.46 15.48 10.74
CA MET A 299 -30.79 14.92 10.60
C MET A 299 -31.36 15.05 9.19
N ALA A 300 -31.13 16.18 8.51
CA ALA A 300 -31.58 16.36 7.14
C ALA A 300 -30.95 15.32 6.19
N ILE A 301 -29.63 15.07 6.33
CA ILE A 301 -28.92 14.04 5.53
C ILE A 301 -29.44 12.65 5.87
N THR A 302 -29.64 12.35 7.15
CA THR A 302 -30.16 11.03 7.58
C THR A 302 -31.59 10.79 7.08
N GLN A 303 -32.45 11.83 7.05
CA GLN A 303 -33.78 11.76 6.46
C GLN A 303 -33.73 11.50 4.95
N GLU A 304 -32.78 12.15 4.24
CA GLU A 304 -32.58 11.92 2.81
C GLU A 304 -32.15 10.47 2.53
N ILE A 305 -31.21 9.93 3.34
CA ILE A 305 -30.79 8.53 3.28
C ILE A 305 -31.98 7.59 3.54
N ALA A 306 -32.80 7.85 4.58
CA ALA A 306 -33.96 7.04 4.88
C ALA A 306 -34.99 7.06 3.75
N LYS A 307 -35.25 8.23 3.17
CA LYS A 307 -36.15 8.41 2.02
C LYS A 307 -35.67 7.61 0.79
N GLU A 308 -34.38 7.66 0.48
CA GLU A 308 -33.82 6.87 -0.63
C GLU A 308 -33.91 5.36 -0.35
N ASN A 309 -33.76 4.96 0.92
CA ASN A 309 -33.93 3.58 1.39
C ASN A 309 -35.40 3.14 1.52
N LYS A 310 -36.37 4.03 1.25
CA LYS A 310 -37.80 3.81 1.43
C LYS A 310 -38.19 3.48 2.87
N ARG A 311 -37.56 4.12 3.84
CA ARG A 311 -37.82 4.00 5.28
C ARG A 311 -38.28 5.35 5.85
N THR A 312 -39.05 5.33 6.91
CA THR A 312 -39.51 6.52 7.65
C THR A 312 -38.87 6.50 9.03
N LEU A 313 -38.27 7.62 9.43
CA LEU A 313 -37.75 7.79 10.77
C LEU A 313 -38.86 8.09 11.75
N SER A 314 -38.76 7.56 12.97
CA SER A 314 -39.72 7.82 14.04
C SER A 314 -39.64 9.26 14.53
N LYS A 315 -40.77 9.86 14.98
CA LYS A 315 -40.83 11.24 15.46
C LYS A 315 -40.02 11.51 16.74
N ASN A 316 -39.58 10.46 17.45
CA ASN A 316 -38.78 10.61 18.69
C ASN A 316 -37.31 11.01 18.45
N VAL A 317 -36.90 11.08 17.19
CA VAL A 317 -35.52 11.42 16.78
C VAL A 317 -35.21 12.93 16.91
N GLU A 318 -36.26 13.79 17.08
CA GLU A 318 -36.06 15.23 17.28
C GLU A 318 -35.44 15.62 18.63
N ASN A 319 -35.40 14.69 19.60
CA ASN A 319 -34.84 14.90 20.95
C ASN A 319 -33.48 14.21 21.16
N LEU A 320 -32.56 14.33 20.22
CA LEU A 320 -31.15 14.04 20.47
C LEU A 320 -30.65 15.08 21.47
N THR A 321 -30.67 14.75 22.75
CA THR A 321 -29.96 15.51 23.75
C THR A 321 -28.47 15.34 23.52
N ASP A 322 -27.76 16.45 23.45
CA ASP A 322 -26.30 16.53 23.55
C ASP A 322 -25.89 15.88 24.89
N ASP A 323 -25.62 14.57 24.87
CA ASP A 323 -24.97 13.93 26.01
C ASP A 323 -23.59 14.55 26.10
N ASN A 324 -23.37 15.35 27.15
CA ASN A 324 -22.07 15.82 27.59
C ASN A 324 -21.30 14.61 28.15
N GLU A 325 -20.99 13.60 27.32
CA GLU A 325 -19.91 12.69 27.61
C GLU A 325 -18.63 13.53 27.62
N GLU A 326 -17.98 13.57 28.77
CA GLU A 326 -16.63 14.13 28.88
C GLU A 326 -15.77 13.42 27.81
N VAL A 327 -15.46 14.15 26.74
CA VAL A 327 -14.59 13.65 25.68
C VAL A 327 -13.21 13.48 26.30
N LEU A 328 -12.91 12.25 26.71
CA LEU A 328 -11.57 11.86 27.14
C LEU A 328 -10.62 12.19 25.97
N THR A 329 -9.78 13.20 26.16
CA THR A 329 -8.79 13.60 25.17
C THR A 329 -7.71 12.55 25.08
N ALA A 330 -7.72 11.79 23.97
CA ALA A 330 -6.71 10.77 23.69
C ALA A 330 -5.34 11.40 23.49
N SER A 331 -4.33 10.89 24.22
CA SER A 331 -2.94 11.28 24.05
C SER A 331 -2.10 10.13 23.48
N VAL A 332 -1.10 10.47 22.65
CA VAL A 332 -0.13 9.47 22.15
C VAL A 332 0.59 8.76 23.31
N PHE A 333 0.78 9.45 24.44
CA PHE A 333 1.38 8.87 25.63
C PHE A 333 0.55 7.74 26.24
N ASP A 334 -0.78 7.76 26.08
CA ASP A 334 -1.66 6.71 26.57
C ASP A 334 -1.39 5.35 25.93
N LEU A 335 -0.87 5.34 24.69
CA LEU A 335 -0.50 4.12 23.97
C LEU A 335 0.74 3.41 24.57
N VAL A 336 1.58 4.13 25.29
CA VAL A 336 2.84 3.60 25.85
C VAL A 336 2.91 3.72 27.38
N ARG A 337 1.90 4.29 28.02
CA ARG A 337 1.86 4.57 29.45
C ARG A 337 1.91 3.30 30.30
N THR A 338 1.12 2.29 29.93
CA THR A 338 1.00 1.05 30.69
C THR A 338 1.77 -0.10 30.04
N PRO A 339 2.25 -1.09 30.82
CA PRO A 339 3.14 -2.13 30.29
C PRO A 339 2.49 -3.02 29.24
N LYS A 340 1.19 -3.38 29.37
CA LYS A 340 0.51 -4.20 28.37
C LYS A 340 0.20 -3.40 27.12
N MET A 341 -0.32 -2.16 27.25
CA MET A 341 -0.56 -1.28 26.12
C MET A 341 0.72 -1.03 25.33
N ARG A 342 1.82 -0.70 26.02
CA ARG A 342 3.14 -0.51 25.39
C ARG A 342 3.58 -1.73 24.59
N LYS A 343 3.45 -2.94 25.20
CA LYS A 343 3.79 -4.20 24.52
C LYS A 343 2.94 -4.39 23.25
N HIS A 344 1.62 -4.22 23.35
CA HIS A 344 0.70 -4.37 22.21
C HIS A 344 1.02 -3.37 21.12
N THR A 345 1.24 -2.10 21.49
CA THR A 345 1.57 -1.03 20.53
C THR A 345 2.87 -1.34 19.76
N PHE A 346 3.95 -1.73 20.44
CA PHE A 346 5.20 -2.06 19.76
C PHE A 346 5.09 -3.28 18.85
N ILE A 347 4.36 -4.33 19.24
CA ILE A 347 4.13 -5.50 18.41
C ILE A 347 3.32 -5.11 17.16
N LEU A 348 2.27 -4.31 17.31
CA LEU A 348 1.46 -3.84 16.18
C LEU A 348 2.25 -2.92 15.27
N MET A 349 3.01 -1.96 15.79
CA MET A 349 3.90 -1.10 15.02
C MET A 349 4.89 -1.91 14.18
N PHE A 350 5.52 -2.92 14.76
CA PHE A 350 6.45 -3.80 14.04
C PHE A 350 5.73 -4.61 12.95
N ASN A 351 4.52 -5.12 13.22
CA ASN A 351 3.73 -5.83 12.21
C ASN A 351 3.29 -4.92 11.07
N TRP A 352 2.87 -3.68 11.34
CA TRP A 352 2.55 -2.70 10.31
C TRP A 352 3.76 -2.40 9.40
N PHE A 353 4.91 -2.16 10.02
CA PHE A 353 6.18 -1.96 9.31
C PHE A 353 6.52 -3.17 8.43
N THR A 354 6.52 -4.38 9.01
CA THR A 354 6.88 -5.62 8.29
C THR A 354 5.90 -5.91 7.16
N SER A 355 4.59 -5.79 7.40
CA SER A 355 3.57 -6.02 6.37
C SER A 355 3.76 -5.08 5.17
N SER A 356 4.07 -3.80 5.42
CA SER A 356 4.35 -2.85 4.36
C SER A 356 5.62 -3.19 3.58
N VAL A 357 6.72 -3.45 4.30
CA VAL A 357 8.03 -3.76 3.69
C VAL A 357 7.94 -5.00 2.81
N VAL A 358 7.35 -6.07 3.32
CA VAL A 358 7.26 -7.33 2.59
C VAL A 358 6.25 -7.23 1.44
N TYR A 359 5.09 -6.63 1.67
CA TYR A 359 4.05 -6.47 0.64
C TYR A 359 4.54 -5.65 -0.54
N GLN A 360 5.08 -4.45 -0.28
CA GLN A 360 5.59 -3.57 -1.32
C GLN A 360 6.85 -4.12 -1.98
N GLY A 361 7.75 -4.72 -1.19
CA GLY A 361 8.97 -5.34 -1.70
C GLY A 361 8.69 -6.48 -2.67
N LEU A 362 7.71 -7.34 -2.39
CA LEU A 362 7.31 -8.43 -3.29
C LEU A 362 6.67 -7.90 -4.58
N ILE A 363 5.88 -6.81 -4.54
CA ILE A 363 5.36 -6.18 -5.75
C ILE A 363 6.50 -5.63 -6.62
N MET A 364 7.39 -4.85 -6.02
CA MET A 364 8.47 -4.19 -6.76
C MET A 364 9.48 -5.20 -7.32
N ARG A 365 9.68 -6.34 -6.65
CA ARG A 365 10.56 -7.41 -7.12
C ARG A 365 10.13 -7.97 -8.48
N LEU A 366 8.83 -7.97 -8.81
CA LEU A 366 8.33 -8.43 -10.12
C LEU A 366 8.96 -7.66 -11.29
N GLY A 367 9.35 -6.40 -11.07
CA GLY A 367 10.04 -5.59 -12.09
C GLY A 367 11.52 -5.96 -12.31
N ILE A 368 12.12 -6.79 -11.42
CA ILE A 368 13.54 -7.18 -11.50
C ILE A 368 13.69 -8.59 -12.07
N LEU A 369 12.65 -9.42 -11.98
CA LEU A 369 12.68 -10.79 -12.47
C LEU A 369 12.70 -10.82 -14.00
N GLY A 370 13.50 -11.70 -14.59
CA GLY A 370 13.71 -11.80 -16.04
C GLY A 370 12.56 -12.45 -16.82
N GLY A 371 11.34 -12.53 -16.25
CA GLY A 371 10.14 -13.06 -16.88
C GLY A 371 9.29 -11.99 -17.59
N ASN A 372 8.07 -12.39 -18.00
CA ASN A 372 7.10 -11.43 -18.52
C ASN A 372 6.44 -10.69 -17.36
N VAL A 373 6.88 -9.47 -17.08
CA VAL A 373 6.43 -8.63 -15.97
C VAL A 373 4.90 -8.44 -15.93
N TYR A 374 4.24 -8.42 -17.08
CA TYR A 374 2.78 -8.27 -17.15
C TYR A 374 2.06 -9.51 -16.61
N ILE A 375 2.52 -10.71 -17.01
CA ILE A 375 1.94 -11.98 -16.57
C ILE A 375 2.22 -12.21 -15.09
N ASP A 376 3.45 -11.99 -14.66
CA ASP A 376 3.86 -12.17 -13.25
C ASP A 376 3.09 -11.23 -12.32
N PHE A 377 2.90 -9.98 -12.76
CA PHE A 377 2.12 -8.99 -12.02
C PHE A 377 0.62 -9.36 -11.97
N LEU A 378 0.06 -9.86 -13.06
CA LEU A 378 -1.32 -10.33 -13.13
C LEU A 378 -1.55 -11.52 -12.19
N ILE A 379 -0.66 -12.51 -12.20
CA ILE A 379 -0.71 -13.67 -11.30
C ILE A 379 -0.66 -13.21 -9.85
N SER A 380 0.27 -12.30 -9.52
CA SER A 380 0.40 -11.73 -8.18
C SER A 380 -0.88 -11.03 -7.71
N GLY A 381 -1.56 -10.31 -8.60
CA GLY A 381 -2.83 -9.65 -8.31
C GLY A 381 -4.00 -10.62 -8.09
N ILE A 382 -4.08 -11.69 -8.90
CA ILE A 382 -5.13 -12.71 -8.77
C ILE A 382 -5.09 -13.39 -7.39
N VAL A 383 -3.90 -13.61 -6.85
CA VAL A 383 -3.71 -14.27 -5.55
C VAL A 383 -4.29 -13.46 -4.37
N GLU A 384 -4.48 -12.16 -4.51
CA GLU A 384 -5.05 -11.32 -3.45
C GLU A 384 -6.53 -11.62 -3.16
N PHE A 385 -7.30 -12.06 -4.16
CA PHE A 385 -8.73 -12.38 -3.96
C PHE A 385 -8.96 -13.61 -3.08
N PRO A 386 -8.29 -14.76 -3.30
CA PRO A 386 -8.34 -15.87 -2.38
C PRO A 386 -7.90 -15.50 -0.96
N ALA A 387 -6.91 -14.61 -0.80
CA ALA A 387 -6.46 -14.16 0.50
C ALA A 387 -7.59 -13.48 1.30
N ALA A 388 -8.33 -12.56 0.68
CA ALA A 388 -9.45 -11.89 1.31
C ALA A 388 -10.59 -12.86 1.72
N LEU A 389 -10.89 -13.85 0.88
CA LEU A 389 -11.88 -14.89 1.21
C LEU A 389 -11.42 -15.77 2.37
N LEU A 390 -10.14 -16.17 2.37
CA LEU A 390 -9.55 -16.98 3.44
C LEU A 390 -9.57 -16.25 4.78
N ILE A 391 -9.38 -14.93 4.79
CA ILE A 391 -9.47 -14.13 6.02
C ILE A 391 -10.88 -14.20 6.59
N ILE A 392 -11.91 -13.90 5.79
CA ILE A 392 -13.29 -13.91 6.25
C ILE A 392 -13.64 -15.26 6.88
N PHE A 393 -13.20 -16.34 6.24
CA PHE A 393 -13.48 -17.69 6.70
C PHE A 393 -12.67 -18.10 7.95
N SER A 394 -11.39 -17.71 8.01
CA SER A 394 -10.49 -18.10 9.11
C SER A 394 -10.75 -17.35 10.40
N ILE A 395 -11.10 -16.06 10.33
CA ILE A 395 -11.38 -15.23 11.50
C ILE A 395 -12.53 -15.80 12.34
N GLU A 396 -13.58 -16.32 11.70
CA GLU A 396 -14.73 -16.85 12.42
C GLU A 396 -14.45 -18.20 13.08
N ARG A 397 -13.61 -19.03 12.46
CA ARG A 397 -13.32 -20.39 12.95
C ARG A 397 -12.15 -20.47 13.91
N MET A 398 -11.04 -19.82 13.57
CA MET A 398 -9.75 -19.97 14.27
C MET A 398 -9.42 -18.81 15.24
N GLY A 399 -10.26 -17.76 15.27
CA GLY A 399 -9.97 -16.55 16.01
C GLY A 399 -9.07 -15.58 15.21
N ARG A 400 -8.43 -14.60 15.89
CA ARG A 400 -7.65 -13.55 15.24
C ARG A 400 -6.15 -13.82 15.30
N ARG A 401 -5.68 -14.29 16.46
CA ARG A 401 -4.26 -14.47 16.77
C ARG A 401 -3.59 -15.52 15.88
N VAL A 402 -4.21 -16.70 15.73
CA VAL A 402 -3.62 -17.82 15.00
C VAL A 402 -3.53 -17.54 13.49
N PRO A 403 -4.59 -17.12 12.78
CA PRO A 403 -4.49 -16.77 11.36
C PRO A 403 -3.49 -15.66 11.09
N PHE A 404 -3.41 -14.64 11.96
CA PHE A 404 -2.47 -13.54 11.82
C PHE A 404 -1.02 -13.99 11.96
N ALA A 405 -0.71 -14.82 12.96
CA ALA A 405 0.64 -15.37 13.13
C ALA A 405 1.01 -16.29 11.97
N LEU A 406 0.11 -17.22 11.58
CA LEU A 406 0.35 -18.16 10.49
C LEU A 406 0.55 -17.46 9.15
N SER A 407 -0.20 -16.43 8.84
CA SER A 407 -0.05 -15.69 7.59
C SER A 407 1.33 -15.03 7.45
N ASN A 408 1.85 -14.44 8.54
CA ASN A 408 3.22 -13.92 8.58
C ASN A 408 4.27 -15.04 8.44
N ILE A 409 4.10 -16.15 9.16
CA ILE A 409 5.03 -17.29 9.11
C ILE A 409 5.05 -17.93 7.72
N ILE A 410 3.89 -18.13 7.09
CA ILE A 410 3.78 -18.67 5.72
C ILE A 410 4.48 -17.72 4.74
N SER A 411 4.25 -16.42 4.86
CA SER A 411 4.93 -15.44 4.01
C SER A 411 6.44 -15.49 4.21
N GLY A 412 6.91 -15.55 5.46
CA GLY A 412 8.32 -15.65 5.80
C GLY A 412 8.98 -16.92 5.25
N ALA A 413 8.34 -18.08 5.46
CA ALA A 413 8.81 -19.36 4.93
C ALA A 413 8.90 -19.33 3.40
N SER A 414 7.86 -18.83 2.74
CA SER A 414 7.82 -18.73 1.28
C SER A 414 8.92 -17.83 0.74
N CYS A 415 9.18 -16.67 1.37
CA CYS A 415 10.27 -15.80 0.96
C CYS A 415 11.63 -16.48 1.08
N LEU A 416 11.90 -17.18 2.21
CA LEU A 416 13.15 -17.90 2.39
C LEU A 416 13.29 -19.08 1.41
N ILE A 417 12.25 -19.88 1.23
CA ILE A 417 12.28 -21.00 0.28
C ILE A 417 12.51 -20.48 -1.13
N THR A 418 11.82 -19.41 -1.55
CA THR A 418 11.99 -18.79 -2.88
C THR A 418 13.43 -18.35 -3.14
N ALA A 419 14.13 -17.86 -2.11
CA ALA A 419 15.52 -17.42 -2.22
C ALA A 419 16.51 -18.56 -2.54
N PHE A 420 16.17 -19.78 -2.18
CA PHE A 420 17.04 -20.95 -2.40
C PHE A 420 16.61 -21.86 -3.56
N ILE A 421 15.49 -21.57 -4.24
CA ILE A 421 15.06 -22.32 -5.43
C ILE A 421 15.93 -21.90 -6.61
N PRO A 422 16.59 -22.87 -7.29
CA PRO A 422 17.37 -22.58 -8.48
C PRO A 422 16.51 -22.11 -9.64
N GLU A 423 17.06 -21.27 -10.52
CA GLU A 423 16.33 -20.68 -11.66
C GLU A 423 15.86 -21.73 -12.69
N SER A 424 16.47 -22.91 -12.70
CA SER A 424 16.08 -24.02 -13.56
C SER A 424 14.63 -24.50 -13.34
N VAL A 425 14.04 -24.22 -12.17
CA VAL A 425 12.67 -24.61 -11.80
C VAL A 425 11.81 -23.36 -11.56
N SER A 426 11.70 -22.50 -12.57
CA SER A 426 11.02 -21.21 -12.50
C SER A 426 9.55 -21.31 -12.06
N TRP A 427 8.81 -22.31 -12.52
CA TRP A 427 7.41 -22.52 -12.14
C TRP A 427 7.23 -22.74 -10.64
N LEU A 428 8.14 -23.49 -9.99
CA LEU A 428 8.11 -23.71 -8.54
C LEU A 428 8.43 -22.42 -7.78
N LYS A 429 9.41 -21.67 -8.27
CA LYS A 429 9.78 -20.36 -7.72
C LYS A 429 8.59 -19.40 -7.72
N THR A 430 7.87 -19.32 -8.83
CA THR A 430 6.65 -18.50 -8.96
C THR A 430 5.53 -19.00 -8.05
N ALA A 431 5.28 -20.31 -7.99
CA ALA A 431 4.23 -20.88 -7.13
C ALA A 431 4.48 -20.59 -5.64
N VAL A 432 5.71 -20.77 -5.17
CA VAL A 432 6.07 -20.48 -3.78
C VAL A 432 6.01 -18.97 -3.50
N ALA A 433 6.43 -18.13 -4.44
CA ALA A 433 6.30 -16.68 -4.32
C ALA A 433 4.84 -16.24 -4.22
N CYS A 434 3.92 -16.86 -4.96
CA CYS A 434 2.49 -16.62 -4.85
C CYS A 434 1.93 -16.99 -3.47
N VAL A 435 2.39 -18.09 -2.86
CA VAL A 435 2.01 -18.43 -1.48
C VAL A 435 2.52 -17.39 -0.50
N GLY A 436 3.74 -16.88 -0.68
CA GLY A 436 4.28 -15.78 0.11
C GLY A 436 3.46 -14.50 -0.02
N ARG A 437 3.05 -14.19 -1.26
CA ARG A 437 2.19 -13.06 -1.57
C ARG A 437 0.82 -13.18 -0.88
N LEU A 438 0.19 -14.34 -0.97
CA LEU A 438 -1.08 -14.64 -0.29
C LEU A 438 -0.92 -14.46 1.23
N GLY A 439 0.14 -15.02 1.82
CA GLY A 439 0.40 -14.89 3.25
C GLY A 439 0.54 -13.45 3.71
N ILE A 440 1.33 -12.63 3.01
CA ILE A 440 1.53 -11.23 3.42
C ILE A 440 0.29 -10.35 3.20
N THR A 441 -0.50 -10.63 2.15
CA THR A 441 -1.78 -9.95 1.95
C THR A 441 -2.74 -10.25 3.10
N MET A 442 -2.85 -11.51 3.51
CA MET A 442 -3.63 -11.88 4.69
C MET A 442 -3.11 -11.20 5.97
N ALA A 443 -1.79 -11.16 6.16
CA ALA A 443 -1.20 -10.51 7.33
C ALA A 443 -1.49 -9.01 7.37
N PHE A 444 -1.44 -8.33 6.22
CA PHE A 444 -1.73 -6.90 6.11
C PHE A 444 -3.18 -6.57 6.46
N GLU A 445 -4.13 -7.38 5.99
CA GLU A 445 -5.53 -7.24 6.37
C GLU A 445 -5.76 -7.53 7.86
N MET A 446 -5.13 -8.59 8.37
CA MET A 446 -5.27 -8.98 9.77
C MET A 446 -4.70 -7.95 10.74
N VAL A 447 -3.62 -7.25 10.38
CA VAL A 447 -3.05 -6.22 11.26
C VAL A 447 -4.04 -5.06 11.49
N VAL A 448 -4.81 -4.69 10.46
CA VAL A 448 -5.84 -3.66 10.57
C VAL A 448 -6.93 -4.10 11.55
N PHE A 449 -7.43 -5.35 11.41
CA PHE A 449 -8.45 -5.90 12.29
C PHE A 449 -7.99 -5.97 13.74
N VAL A 450 -6.87 -6.61 13.99
CA VAL A 450 -6.33 -6.82 15.33
C VAL A 450 -6.03 -5.47 15.99
N ASN A 451 -5.54 -4.51 15.22
CA ASN A 451 -5.27 -3.16 15.71
C ASN A 451 -6.55 -2.47 16.21
N THR A 452 -7.64 -2.57 15.46
CA THR A 452 -8.92 -1.96 15.86
C THR A 452 -9.59 -2.65 17.04
N GLU A 453 -9.37 -3.96 17.24
CA GLU A 453 -9.94 -4.72 18.35
C GLU A 453 -9.15 -4.59 19.66
N LEU A 454 -7.83 -4.35 19.60
CA LEU A 454 -6.97 -4.30 20.78
C LEU A 454 -6.97 -2.96 21.52
N TYR A 455 -7.30 -1.85 20.83
CA TYR A 455 -7.27 -0.53 21.47
C TYR A 455 -8.61 -0.15 22.09
N PRO A 456 -8.60 0.50 23.29
CA PRO A 456 -9.77 1.10 23.90
C PRO A 456 -10.42 2.11 22.97
N THR A 457 -11.74 2.23 23.05
CA THR A 457 -12.55 3.01 22.11
C THR A 457 -12.06 4.44 21.97
N TYR A 458 -11.70 5.12 23.06
CA TYR A 458 -11.28 6.53 23.03
C TYR A 458 -9.88 6.77 22.41
N VAL A 459 -8.94 5.78 22.47
CA VAL A 459 -7.59 5.89 21.86
C VAL A 459 -7.46 5.09 20.55
N ARG A 460 -8.49 4.35 20.13
CA ARG A 460 -8.43 3.42 18.99
C ARG A 460 -7.98 4.09 17.70
N ASN A 461 -8.60 5.18 17.32
CA ASN A 461 -8.27 5.90 16.09
C ASN A 461 -6.84 6.43 16.11
N LEU A 462 -6.41 6.97 17.26
CA LEU A 462 -5.05 7.44 17.46
C LEU A 462 -4.04 6.28 17.38
N GLY A 463 -4.34 5.13 18.03
CA GLY A 463 -3.50 3.94 18.00
C GLY A 463 -3.34 3.38 16.59
N VAL A 464 -4.43 3.27 15.82
CA VAL A 464 -4.39 2.84 14.41
C VAL A 464 -3.56 3.82 13.58
N SER A 465 -3.76 5.13 13.74
CA SER A 465 -3.02 6.15 13.00
C SER A 465 -1.51 6.09 13.30
N VAL A 466 -1.12 6.03 14.57
CA VAL A 466 0.29 5.93 14.98
C VAL A 466 0.93 4.65 14.45
N CYS A 467 0.24 3.51 14.54
CA CYS A 467 0.79 2.26 14.01
C CYS A 467 0.89 2.29 12.48
N SER A 468 -0.08 2.85 11.77
CA SER A 468 -0.07 2.93 10.30
C SER A 468 1.01 3.87 9.75
N THR A 469 1.50 4.86 10.52
CA THR A 469 2.65 5.68 10.07
C THR A 469 3.92 4.84 9.87
N LEU A 470 4.08 3.75 10.64
CA LEU A 470 5.21 2.82 10.46
C LEU A 470 5.13 2.04 9.13
N CYS A 471 3.92 1.82 8.62
CA CYS A 471 3.71 1.28 7.28
C CYS A 471 4.34 2.21 6.21
N ASP A 472 4.04 3.51 6.29
CA ASP A 472 4.55 4.48 5.32
C ASP A 472 6.07 4.68 5.44
N ILE A 473 6.61 4.68 6.67
CA ILE A 473 8.06 4.71 6.92
C ILE A 473 8.73 3.46 6.32
N GLY A 474 8.15 2.26 6.51
CA GLY A 474 8.61 1.04 5.88
C GLY A 474 8.65 1.17 4.36
N GLY A 475 7.58 1.68 3.77
CA GLY A 475 7.47 1.93 2.34
C GLY A 475 8.53 2.87 1.76
N ILE A 476 8.97 3.89 2.52
CA ILE A 476 10.07 4.79 2.11
C ILE A 476 11.39 4.02 1.96
N GLY A 477 11.67 3.07 2.85
CA GLY A 477 12.91 2.30 2.86
C GLY A 477 12.98 1.16 1.85
N VAL A 478 11.82 0.62 1.44
CA VAL A 478 11.73 -0.59 0.59
C VAL A 478 12.49 -0.48 -0.73
N PRO A 479 12.37 0.60 -1.52
CA PRO A 479 13.08 0.70 -2.80
C PRO A 479 14.59 0.56 -2.64
N PHE A 480 15.16 1.29 -1.67
CA PHE A 480 16.60 1.20 -1.38
C PHE A 480 17.00 -0.19 -0.92
N LEU A 481 16.23 -0.79 -0.02
CA LEU A 481 16.49 -2.13 0.46
C LEU A 481 16.43 -3.15 -0.68
N LEU A 482 15.41 -3.07 -1.53
CA LEU A 482 15.23 -4.00 -2.63
C LEU A 482 16.33 -3.84 -3.70
N TYR A 483 16.46 -2.65 -4.28
CA TYR A 483 17.32 -2.45 -5.44
C TYR A 483 18.82 -2.45 -5.07
N ARG A 484 19.20 -1.86 -3.92
CA ARG A 484 20.63 -1.82 -3.53
C ARG A 484 21.15 -3.16 -3.05
N LEU A 485 20.35 -3.93 -2.32
CA LEU A 485 20.78 -5.25 -1.88
C LEU A 485 20.72 -6.28 -3.00
N ALA A 486 19.80 -6.14 -3.96
CA ALA A 486 19.74 -7.00 -5.13
C ALA A 486 20.99 -6.91 -6.03
N VAL A 487 21.71 -5.76 -6.01
CA VAL A 487 22.99 -5.62 -6.71
C VAL A 487 24.08 -6.50 -6.07
N ILE A 488 24.05 -6.68 -4.74
CA ILE A 488 25.02 -7.53 -4.03
C ILE A 488 24.69 -9.01 -4.26
N TRP A 489 23.42 -9.37 -4.06
CA TRP A 489 22.88 -10.68 -4.30
C TRP A 489 21.37 -10.58 -4.54
N LEU A 490 20.89 -11.05 -5.69
CA LEU A 490 19.50 -10.90 -6.15
C LEU A 490 18.48 -11.41 -5.13
N GLU A 491 18.82 -12.45 -4.36
CA GLU A 491 17.93 -13.08 -3.39
C GLU A 491 18.03 -12.49 -1.97
N LEU A 492 19.02 -11.64 -1.70
CA LEU A 492 19.25 -11.06 -0.38
C LEU A 492 18.03 -10.31 0.20
N PRO A 493 17.30 -9.49 -0.59
CA PRO A 493 16.08 -8.85 -0.10
C PRO A 493 15.03 -9.85 0.39
N LEU A 494 14.84 -10.99 -0.30
CA LEU A 494 13.88 -12.00 0.12
C LEU A 494 14.23 -12.63 1.46
N ILE A 495 15.51 -12.84 1.72
CA ILE A 495 15.96 -13.36 3.02
C ILE A 495 15.60 -12.40 4.13
N ILE A 496 15.83 -11.09 3.91
CA ILE A 496 15.48 -10.05 4.89
C ILE A 496 13.96 -10.00 5.10
N PHE A 497 13.17 -10.01 4.02
CA PHE A 497 11.71 -10.04 4.11
C PHE A 497 11.23 -11.27 4.86
N GLY A 498 11.82 -12.44 4.58
CA GLY A 498 11.52 -13.69 5.26
C GLY A 498 11.77 -13.63 6.76
N VAL A 499 12.93 -13.14 7.17
CA VAL A 499 13.31 -13.00 8.58
C VAL A 499 12.39 -12.02 9.30
N LEU A 500 12.10 -10.85 8.70
CA LEU A 500 11.17 -9.87 9.26
C LEU A 500 9.78 -10.46 9.47
N ALA A 501 9.25 -11.20 8.48
CA ALA A 501 7.93 -11.82 8.57
C ALA A 501 7.89 -12.92 9.65
N PHE A 502 8.94 -13.72 9.80
CA PHE A 502 9.04 -14.71 10.89
C PHE A 502 9.04 -14.06 12.27
N ILE A 503 9.81 -12.99 12.46
CA ILE A 503 9.85 -12.25 13.72
C ILE A 503 8.45 -11.67 14.01
N ALA A 504 7.81 -11.06 13.00
CA ALA A 504 6.46 -10.51 13.13
C ALA A 504 5.45 -11.59 13.54
N GLY A 505 5.45 -12.74 12.87
CA GLY A 505 4.58 -13.87 13.21
C GLY A 505 4.81 -14.39 14.63
N GLY A 506 6.07 -14.50 15.06
CA GLY A 506 6.44 -14.87 16.44
C GLY A 506 5.92 -13.88 17.48
N LEU A 507 6.04 -12.57 17.20
CA LEU A 507 5.57 -11.52 18.08
C LEU A 507 4.04 -11.50 18.21
N VAL A 508 3.29 -11.87 17.16
CA VAL A 508 1.83 -11.97 17.21
C VAL A 508 1.36 -12.98 18.25
N PHE A 509 2.09 -14.06 18.50
CA PHE A 509 1.75 -15.03 19.56
C PHE A 509 1.78 -14.43 20.98
N LEU A 510 2.43 -13.28 21.14
CA LEU A 510 2.45 -12.56 22.42
C LEU A 510 1.24 -11.63 22.62
N LEU A 511 0.40 -11.45 21.58
CA LEU A 511 -0.86 -10.70 21.67
C LEU A 511 -1.97 -11.58 22.28
N PRO A 512 -2.95 -11.01 22.98
CA PRO A 512 -4.12 -11.73 23.45
C PRO A 512 -5.03 -12.12 22.30
N GLU A 513 -5.85 -13.17 22.51
CA GLU A 513 -6.93 -13.51 21.57
C GLU A 513 -8.14 -12.59 21.82
N THR A 514 -8.65 -11.99 20.76
CA THR A 514 -9.76 -11.01 20.83
C THR A 514 -11.11 -11.61 20.48
N ARG A 515 -11.16 -12.89 20.06
CA ARG A 515 -12.39 -13.57 19.69
C ARG A 515 -13.36 -13.69 20.85
N GLY A 516 -14.59 -13.17 20.68
CA GLY A 516 -15.63 -13.27 21.70
C GLY A 516 -15.39 -12.44 22.96
N VAL A 517 -14.38 -11.56 22.93
CA VAL A 517 -14.13 -10.60 24.00
C VAL A 517 -14.78 -9.28 23.61
N PRO A 518 -15.58 -8.64 24.48
CA PRO A 518 -16.12 -7.32 24.20
C PRO A 518 -14.97 -6.31 23.99
N LEU A 519 -15.23 -5.31 23.16
CA LEU A 519 -14.25 -4.28 22.87
C LEU A 519 -13.89 -3.50 24.16
N PRO A 520 -12.61 -3.29 24.45
CA PRO A 520 -12.21 -2.56 25.64
C PRO A 520 -12.67 -1.09 25.52
N GLU A 521 -13.16 -0.52 26.60
CA GLU A 521 -13.57 0.88 26.70
C GLU A 521 -12.44 1.72 27.33
N THR A 522 -11.74 1.16 28.29
CA THR A 522 -10.69 1.82 29.06
C THR A 522 -9.35 1.07 29.00
N ILE A 523 -8.26 1.75 29.38
CA ILE A 523 -6.93 1.11 29.49
C ILE A 523 -6.92 0.06 30.61
N GLU A 524 -7.72 0.25 31.66
CA GLU A 524 -7.81 -0.69 32.78
C GLU A 524 -8.37 -2.06 32.35
N ASP A 525 -9.27 -2.09 31.37
CA ASP A 525 -9.83 -3.33 30.83
C ASP A 525 -8.73 -4.20 30.19
N ILE A 526 -7.72 -3.57 29.59
CA ILE A 526 -6.58 -4.26 29.00
C ILE A 526 -5.59 -4.73 30.07
N GLU A 527 -5.34 -3.90 31.07
CA GLU A 527 -4.39 -4.24 32.13
C GLU A 527 -4.93 -5.32 33.08
N ASN A 528 -6.24 -5.31 33.39
CA ASN A 528 -6.88 -6.21 34.35
C ASN A 528 -8.14 -6.93 33.81
N PRO A 529 -8.01 -7.80 32.79
CA PRO A 529 -9.15 -8.43 32.11
C PRO A 529 -9.99 -9.36 33.01
N LYS A 530 -9.49 -9.77 34.17
CA LYS A 530 -10.23 -10.58 35.14
C LYS A 530 -11.27 -9.78 35.91
N ARG A 531 -10.93 -8.53 36.27
CA ARG A 531 -11.81 -7.65 37.05
C ARG A 531 -13.01 -7.20 36.23
N THR A 532 -12.81 -6.95 34.94
CA THR A 532 -13.87 -6.57 34.01
C THR A 532 -14.86 -7.69 33.78
N LYS A 533 -14.41 -8.95 33.72
CA LYS A 533 -15.30 -10.13 33.64
C LYS A 533 -16.14 -10.32 34.91
N GLU A 534 -15.57 -10.08 36.09
CA GLU A 534 -16.30 -10.18 37.37
C GLU A 534 -17.35 -9.06 37.50
N SER A 535 -17.02 -7.82 37.12
CA SER A 535 -17.97 -6.71 37.20
C SER A 535 -19.12 -6.87 36.21
N GLN A 536 -18.87 -7.39 35.01
CA GLN A 536 -19.92 -7.69 34.01
C GLN A 536 -20.81 -8.88 34.46
N LEU A 537 -20.25 -9.87 35.13
CA LEU A 537 -21.01 -10.99 35.67
C LEU A 537 -21.95 -10.54 36.80
N VAL A 538 -21.48 -9.61 37.64
CA VAL A 538 -22.31 -9.01 38.70
C VAL A 538 -23.43 -8.15 38.15
N THR A 539 -23.24 -7.48 37.02
CA THR A 539 -24.27 -6.65 36.38
C THR A 539 -25.34 -7.49 35.64
N LEU A 540 -25.01 -8.73 35.26
CA LEU A 540 -25.90 -9.66 34.59
C LEU A 540 -26.70 -10.57 35.56
N LEU A 541 -26.35 -10.58 36.85
CA LEU A 541 -27.18 -11.28 37.85
C LEU A 541 -28.40 -10.42 38.15
N PRO A 542 -29.62 -10.97 37.98
CA PRO A 542 -30.83 -10.24 38.34
C PRO A 542 -30.76 -9.91 39.83
N THR A 543 -30.94 -8.64 40.16
CA THR A 543 -31.13 -8.18 41.54
C THR A 543 -32.31 -8.96 42.10
N GLU A 544 -32.07 -9.96 42.96
CA GLU A 544 -33.12 -10.59 43.75
C GLU A 544 -33.80 -9.48 44.54
N VAL A 545 -35.04 -9.24 44.21
CA VAL A 545 -35.94 -8.39 44.96
C VAL A 545 -36.08 -9.03 46.34
N THR A 546 -35.40 -8.54 47.33
CA THR A 546 -35.68 -8.81 48.73
C THR A 546 -37.05 -8.22 49.05
N THR A 547 -38.09 -9.04 48.90
CA THR A 547 -39.39 -8.77 49.52
C THR A 547 -39.25 -8.85 51.01
N ASN A 548 -39.14 -7.71 51.67
CA ASN A 548 -39.38 -7.60 53.11
C ASN A 548 -40.78 -8.14 53.45
N LYS A 549 -40.85 -9.26 54.14
CA LYS A 549 -42.02 -9.64 54.88
C LYS A 549 -42.10 -8.73 56.09
N GLU A 550 -42.99 -7.76 56.04
CA GLU A 550 -43.47 -7.12 57.27
C GLU A 550 -44.33 -8.15 58.05
N ASP A 551 -43.83 -8.53 59.19
CA ASP A 551 -44.59 -9.19 60.26
C ASP A 551 -45.64 -8.22 60.78
N THR A 552 -46.89 -8.51 60.53
CA THR A 552 -48.03 -7.96 61.30
C THR A 552 -48.40 -8.98 62.34
N SER A 553 -47.95 -8.78 63.55
CA SER A 553 -48.56 -9.31 64.77
C SER A 553 -49.53 -8.27 65.31
N VAL A 554 -50.82 -8.59 65.31
CA VAL A 554 -51.83 -8.59 66.39
C VAL A 554 -53.14 -9.06 65.87
#